data_a5a6959be8ebda8dc4cb7c926d110294
#
_entry.id   a5a6959be8ebda8dc4cb7c926d110294
#
_cell.length_a   1.000
_cell.length_b   1.000
_cell.length_c   1.000
_cell.angle_alpha   90.00
_cell.angle_beta   90.00
_cell.angle_gamma   90.00
#
_symmetry.space_group_name_H-M   'P 1'
#
loop_
_entity.id
_entity.type
_entity.pdbx_description
1 polymer ?
#
loop_
_entity_poly.entity_id
_entity_poly.type
_entity_poly.pdbx_seq_one_letter_code
_entity_poly.pdbx_strand_id
1 'polypeptide(L)'
;MKQKLSGIISLLFATIIWGSAFIAQSVGMDHVGPFTFQAIRCAMASLGLLPLIALFDLTKKDGKNFLTRFADRKLWLGGVLAAIPLFLAVNFQQVALVNTDAGKSAFLTAMYIIFVPILGILLKRRPSPMIPISVALAVAGLYFLSCADAGTFQIADVLLLLCAVAFAVQITVIDRFAGDTDPLRLNFVQSALCGLGSTVIMLFMETPTLSGIMGSWWSMCYAGFLSMGIAYSLQIIGQKQLEPSTASLIMSLESVFAAVFGYWILQEEMTKRELLGCCLVFSAVVLSQIPIKMKKKTGC
;
A
#
# COMPACT_ATOMS: atom_id res chain seq x y z
N MET A 1 7.83 16.19 -17.22
CA MET A 1 8.21 14.82 -17.63
C MET A 1 9.08 14.13 -16.56
N LYS A 2 10.19 14.71 -16.11
CA LYS A 2 11.10 14.13 -15.08
C LYS A 2 10.39 13.81 -13.75
N GLN A 3 9.55 14.71 -13.24
CA GLN A 3 8.81 14.49 -11.98
C GLN A 3 7.85 13.29 -12.08
N LYS A 4 7.06 13.20 -13.16
CA LYS A 4 6.16 12.07 -13.38
C LYS A 4 6.91 10.73 -13.42
N LEU A 5 8.06 10.68 -14.08
CA LEU A 5 8.91 9.49 -14.12
C LEU A 5 9.43 9.11 -12.74
N SER A 6 9.88 10.08 -11.95
CA SER A 6 10.30 9.85 -10.55
C SER A 6 9.15 9.26 -9.71
N GLY A 7 7.91 9.77 -9.88
CA GLY A 7 6.75 9.21 -9.21
C GLY A 7 6.48 7.76 -9.58
N ILE A 8 6.53 7.43 -10.87
CA ILE A 8 6.37 6.04 -11.36
C ILE A 8 7.43 5.13 -10.76
N ILE A 9 8.70 5.53 -10.81
CA ILE A 9 9.82 4.75 -10.26
C ILE A 9 9.64 4.52 -8.75
N SER A 10 9.24 5.55 -7.99
CA SER A 10 8.99 5.41 -6.55
C SER A 10 7.89 4.38 -6.27
N LEU A 11 6.78 4.41 -7.01
CA LEU A 11 5.70 3.45 -6.85
C LEU A 11 6.10 2.04 -7.27
N LEU A 12 6.90 1.88 -8.34
CA LEU A 12 7.41 0.56 -8.75
C LEU A 12 8.29 -0.06 -7.66
N PHE A 13 9.19 0.70 -7.04
CA PHE A 13 9.96 0.19 -5.91
C PHE A 13 9.06 -0.18 -4.72
N ALA A 14 8.04 0.63 -4.42
CA ALA A 14 7.08 0.31 -3.36
C ALA A 14 6.36 -1.01 -3.63
N THR A 15 5.90 -1.25 -4.86
CA THR A 15 5.18 -2.48 -5.24
C THR A 15 6.06 -3.74 -5.20
N ILE A 16 7.34 -3.63 -5.55
CA ILE A 16 8.31 -4.73 -5.40
C ILE A 16 8.43 -5.12 -3.92
N ILE A 17 8.59 -4.12 -3.05
CA ILE A 17 8.71 -4.36 -1.59
C ILE A 17 7.40 -4.96 -1.06
N TRP A 18 6.23 -4.43 -1.44
CA TRP A 18 4.95 -4.95 -0.96
C TRP A 18 4.64 -6.35 -1.47
N GLY A 19 4.95 -6.66 -2.73
CA GLY A 19 4.77 -8.00 -3.27
C GLY A 19 5.50 -9.06 -2.45
N SER A 20 6.78 -8.83 -2.13
CA SER A 20 7.54 -9.74 -1.26
C SER A 20 7.11 -9.66 0.21
N ALA A 21 6.55 -8.52 0.66
CA ALA A 21 6.08 -8.37 2.03
C ALA A 21 4.84 -9.21 2.36
N PHE A 22 4.01 -9.58 1.38
CA PHE A 22 2.90 -10.53 1.61
C PHE A 22 3.41 -11.87 2.12
N ILE A 23 4.50 -12.38 1.54
CA ILE A 23 5.15 -13.63 1.99
C ILE A 23 5.71 -13.46 3.40
N ALA A 24 6.45 -12.38 3.64
CA ALA A 24 7.00 -12.11 4.96
C ALA A 24 5.91 -11.97 6.04
N GLN A 25 4.78 -11.36 5.71
CA GLN A 25 3.64 -11.21 6.62
C GLN A 25 2.98 -12.57 6.91
N SER A 26 2.79 -13.41 5.90
CA SER A 26 2.22 -14.76 6.07
C SER A 26 3.10 -15.60 6.99
N VAL A 27 4.38 -15.78 6.64
CA VAL A 27 5.34 -16.56 7.45
C VAL A 27 5.52 -15.98 8.86
N GLY A 28 5.48 -14.66 9.00
CA GLY A 28 5.63 -14.00 10.29
C GLY A 28 4.50 -14.30 11.27
N MET A 29 3.31 -14.65 10.79
CA MET A 29 2.16 -14.99 11.65
C MET A 29 2.14 -16.45 12.14
N ASP A 30 3.09 -17.29 11.73
CA ASP A 30 3.21 -18.65 12.26
C ASP A 30 3.52 -18.70 13.77
N HIS A 31 4.06 -17.60 14.32
CA HIS A 31 4.50 -17.53 15.71
C HIS A 31 3.81 -16.46 16.55
N VAL A 32 3.12 -15.50 15.92
CA VAL A 32 2.44 -14.38 16.58
C VAL A 32 1.09 -14.11 15.96
N GLY A 33 0.19 -13.53 16.73
CA GLY A 33 -1.10 -13.09 16.20
C GLY A 33 -1.00 -11.86 15.26
N PRO A 34 -2.05 -11.63 14.45
CA PRO A 34 -2.08 -10.57 13.45
C PRO A 34 -1.91 -9.16 14.04
N PHE A 35 -2.48 -8.89 15.21
CA PHE A 35 -2.36 -7.57 15.84
C PHE A 35 -1.00 -7.34 16.47
N THR A 36 -0.38 -8.38 17.04
CA THR A 36 1.00 -8.34 17.53
C THR A 36 1.97 -8.04 16.39
N PHE A 37 1.84 -8.77 15.29
CA PHE A 37 2.66 -8.53 14.11
C PHE A 37 2.50 -7.09 13.61
N GLN A 38 1.25 -6.63 13.50
CA GLN A 38 0.94 -5.30 13.00
C GLN A 38 1.43 -4.17 13.93
N ALA A 39 1.27 -4.32 15.24
CA ALA A 39 1.75 -3.35 16.23
C ALA A 39 3.28 -3.20 16.17
N ILE A 40 4.01 -4.32 16.16
CA ILE A 40 5.47 -4.32 16.17
C ILE A 40 6.02 -3.76 14.84
N ARG A 41 5.48 -4.18 13.68
CA ARG A 41 5.98 -3.65 12.40
C ARG A 41 5.74 -2.15 12.25
N CYS A 42 4.62 -1.62 12.74
CA CYS A 42 4.36 -0.18 12.74
C CYS A 42 5.30 0.59 13.68
N ALA A 43 5.59 0.02 14.87
CA ALA A 43 6.58 0.59 15.80
C ALA A 43 7.98 0.62 15.17
N MET A 44 8.41 -0.48 14.54
CA MET A 44 9.68 -0.55 13.82
C MET A 44 9.77 0.48 12.69
N ALA A 45 8.70 0.63 11.89
CA ALA A 45 8.63 1.63 10.84
C ALA A 45 8.80 3.04 11.40
N SER A 46 8.05 3.38 12.46
CA SER A 46 8.09 4.70 13.09
C SER A 46 9.48 4.98 13.67
N LEU A 47 10.07 4.03 14.39
CA LEU A 47 11.40 4.18 14.95
C LEU A 47 12.48 4.28 13.85
N GLY A 48 12.37 3.49 12.79
CA GLY A 48 13.31 3.53 11.67
C GLY A 48 13.21 4.80 10.81
N LEU A 49 12.04 5.44 10.76
CA LEU A 49 11.86 6.69 10.04
C LEU A 49 12.50 7.89 10.75
N LEU A 50 12.59 7.88 12.09
CA LEU A 50 13.18 9.01 12.83
C LEU A 50 14.62 9.33 12.42
N PRO A 51 15.57 8.38 12.39
CA PRO A 51 16.93 8.66 11.95
C PRO A 51 16.99 9.09 10.47
N LEU A 52 16.15 8.52 9.60
CA LEU A 52 16.08 8.93 8.20
C LEU A 52 15.60 10.40 8.08
N ILE A 53 14.55 10.77 8.81
CA ILE A 53 14.04 12.14 8.86
C ILE A 53 15.15 13.10 9.36
N ALA A 54 15.85 12.74 10.43
CA ALA A 54 16.94 13.55 10.97
C ALA A 54 18.07 13.72 9.94
N LEU A 55 18.47 12.65 9.26
CA LEU A 55 19.50 12.69 8.23
C LEU A 55 19.11 13.59 7.04
N PHE A 56 17.87 13.46 6.55
CA PHE A 56 17.38 14.33 5.48
C PHE A 56 17.26 15.80 5.91
N ASP A 57 16.96 16.06 7.19
CA ASP A 57 16.94 17.46 7.68
C ASP A 57 18.31 18.13 7.66
N LEU A 58 19.38 17.37 7.88
CA LEU A 58 20.75 17.90 7.80
C LEU A 58 21.08 18.41 6.38
N THR A 59 20.41 17.90 5.35
CA THR A 59 20.61 18.36 3.96
C THR A 59 19.80 19.60 3.61
N LYS A 60 18.81 19.98 4.43
CA LYS A 60 17.94 21.14 4.20
C LYS A 60 18.54 22.41 4.80
N LYS A 61 18.75 23.42 3.99
CA LYS A 61 19.38 24.71 4.37
C LYS A 61 18.36 25.83 4.68
N ASP A 62 17.14 25.49 5.16
CA ASP A 62 16.05 26.44 5.35
C ASP A 62 15.94 26.99 6.79
N GLY A 63 16.89 26.70 7.67
CA GLY A 63 16.94 27.18 9.05
C GLY A 63 15.89 26.59 10.00
N LYS A 64 15.02 25.69 9.51
CA LYS A 64 14.04 25.03 10.36
C LYS A 64 14.65 23.79 11.01
N ASN A 65 14.53 23.68 12.33
CA ASN A 65 14.99 22.52 13.07
C ASN A 65 13.95 21.37 13.01
N PHE A 66 14.38 20.19 13.46
CA PHE A 66 13.58 18.96 13.47
C PHE A 66 12.20 19.13 14.12
N LEU A 67 12.13 19.76 15.29
CA LEU A 67 10.88 19.95 16.05
C LEU A 67 9.93 20.94 15.37
N THR A 68 10.44 22.04 14.81
CA THR A 68 9.59 23.02 14.12
C THR A 68 8.90 22.44 12.89
N ARG A 69 9.52 21.45 12.23
CA ARG A 69 8.90 20.75 11.10
C ARG A 69 7.82 19.78 11.54
N PHE A 70 7.89 19.22 12.75
CA PHE A 70 6.82 18.41 13.33
C PHE A 70 5.67 19.25 13.91
N ALA A 71 5.86 20.54 14.14
CA ALA A 71 4.81 21.43 14.60
C ALA A 71 3.81 21.85 13.51
N ASP A 72 3.99 21.39 12.26
CA ASP A 72 3.09 21.70 11.15
C ASP A 72 1.70 21.04 11.36
N ARG A 73 0.65 21.89 11.48
CA ARG A 73 -0.72 21.45 11.64
C ARG A 73 -1.22 20.60 10.46
N LYS A 74 -0.80 20.91 9.23
CA LYS A 74 -1.19 20.13 8.04
C LYS A 74 -0.63 18.72 8.08
N LEU A 75 0.60 18.57 8.59
CA LEU A 75 1.23 17.26 8.78
C LEU A 75 0.41 16.38 9.73
N TRP A 76 0.03 16.91 10.89
CA TRP A 76 -0.76 16.15 11.86
C TRP A 76 -2.17 15.85 11.35
N LEU A 77 -2.84 16.84 10.74
CA LEU A 77 -4.17 16.62 10.16
C LEU A 77 -4.12 15.54 9.07
N GLY A 78 -3.18 15.64 8.13
CA GLY A 78 -3.00 14.64 7.07
C GLY A 78 -2.61 13.28 7.62
N GLY A 79 -1.70 13.24 8.59
CA GLY A 79 -1.25 11.99 9.23
C GLY A 79 -2.37 11.28 10.00
N VAL A 80 -3.17 12.00 10.78
CA VAL A 80 -4.33 11.44 11.51
C VAL A 80 -5.39 10.93 10.55
N LEU A 81 -5.76 11.74 9.54
CA LEU A 81 -6.77 11.36 8.55
C LEU A 81 -6.31 10.16 7.69
N ALA A 82 -5.01 10.02 7.41
CA ALA A 82 -4.46 8.87 6.71
C ALA A 82 -4.30 7.64 7.61
N ALA A 83 -4.02 7.85 8.91
CA ALA A 83 -3.83 6.76 9.86
C ALA A 83 -5.09 5.93 10.09
N ILE A 84 -6.27 6.55 10.11
CA ILE A 84 -7.54 5.85 10.35
C ILE A 84 -7.81 4.79 9.27
N PRO A 85 -7.90 5.15 7.98
CA PRO A 85 -8.11 4.15 6.94
C PRO A 85 -6.91 3.20 6.78
N LEU A 86 -5.68 3.64 7.01
CA LEU A 86 -4.52 2.75 7.03
C LEU A 86 -4.65 1.69 8.12
N PHE A 87 -4.99 2.08 9.34
CA PHE A 87 -5.20 1.17 10.46
C PHE A 87 -6.26 0.10 10.14
N LEU A 88 -7.40 0.49 9.58
CA LEU A 88 -8.43 -0.44 9.16
C LEU A 88 -7.92 -1.38 8.06
N ALA A 89 -7.30 -0.82 7.03
CA ALA A 89 -6.80 -1.59 5.89
C ALA A 89 -5.79 -2.67 6.30
N VAL A 90 -4.73 -2.28 7.00
CA VAL A 90 -3.64 -3.21 7.34
C VAL A 90 -4.04 -4.25 8.39
N ASN A 91 -4.97 -3.92 9.31
CA ASN A 91 -5.46 -4.90 10.28
C ASN A 91 -6.45 -5.87 9.62
N PHE A 92 -7.37 -5.41 8.76
CA PHE A 92 -8.23 -6.31 7.98
C PHE A 92 -7.41 -7.25 7.09
N GLN A 93 -6.39 -6.73 6.41
CA GLN A 93 -5.48 -7.52 5.59
C GLN A 93 -4.75 -8.58 6.44
N GLN A 94 -4.21 -8.18 7.59
CA GLN A 94 -3.42 -9.07 8.42
C GLN A 94 -4.28 -10.18 9.04
N VAL A 95 -5.49 -9.87 9.50
CA VAL A 95 -6.46 -10.87 10.01
C VAL A 95 -6.89 -11.83 8.89
N ALA A 96 -7.14 -11.33 7.69
CA ALA A 96 -7.52 -12.16 6.55
C ALA A 96 -6.39 -13.12 6.13
N LEU A 97 -5.14 -12.66 6.15
CA LEU A 97 -3.95 -13.46 5.80
C LEU A 97 -3.76 -14.69 6.70
N VAL A 98 -4.36 -14.75 7.88
CA VAL A 98 -4.34 -15.96 8.72
C VAL A 98 -5.05 -17.14 8.05
N ASN A 99 -6.06 -16.87 7.22
CA ASN A 99 -6.92 -17.88 6.62
C ASN A 99 -6.99 -17.79 5.08
N THR A 100 -6.05 -17.08 4.47
CA THR A 100 -6.06 -16.83 3.01
C THR A 100 -4.63 -16.80 2.48
N ASP A 101 -4.42 -17.36 1.31
CA ASP A 101 -3.12 -17.35 0.65
C ASP A 101 -2.66 -15.92 0.31
N ALA A 102 -1.34 -15.71 0.30
CA ALA A 102 -0.73 -14.43 -0.01
C ALA A 102 -1.16 -13.88 -1.38
N GLY A 103 -1.26 -14.73 -2.41
CA GLY A 103 -1.69 -14.37 -3.75
C GLY A 103 -3.14 -13.88 -3.80
N LYS A 104 -4.08 -14.59 -3.16
CA LYS A 104 -5.49 -14.19 -3.08
C LYS A 104 -5.64 -12.90 -2.27
N SER A 105 -4.87 -12.77 -1.18
CA SER A 105 -4.84 -11.55 -0.36
C SER A 105 -4.36 -10.33 -1.15
N ALA A 106 -3.27 -10.49 -1.91
CA ALA A 106 -2.76 -9.42 -2.77
C ALA A 106 -3.77 -9.03 -3.87
N PHE A 107 -4.46 -10.01 -4.46
CA PHE A 107 -5.51 -9.77 -5.46
C PHE A 107 -6.66 -8.94 -4.90
N LEU A 108 -7.29 -9.39 -3.80
CA LEU A 108 -8.46 -8.72 -3.23
C LEU A 108 -8.10 -7.35 -2.65
N THR A 109 -6.91 -7.22 -2.07
CA THR A 109 -6.39 -5.92 -1.64
C THR A 109 -6.26 -4.96 -2.83
N ALA A 110 -5.69 -5.41 -3.95
CA ALA A 110 -5.50 -4.58 -5.14
C ALA A 110 -6.83 -4.11 -5.78
N MET A 111 -8.00 -4.60 -5.34
CA MET A 111 -9.30 -4.08 -5.77
C MET A 111 -9.50 -2.61 -5.42
N TYR A 112 -8.63 -1.99 -4.61
CA TYR A 112 -8.62 -0.52 -4.44
C TYR A 112 -8.51 0.23 -5.78
N ILE A 113 -8.00 -0.40 -6.85
CA ILE A 113 -7.98 0.19 -8.21
C ILE A 113 -9.36 0.54 -8.76
N ILE A 114 -10.41 -0.13 -8.28
CA ILE A 114 -11.81 0.17 -8.63
C ILE A 114 -12.30 1.33 -7.75
N PHE A 115 -12.02 1.27 -6.45
CA PHE A 115 -12.57 2.22 -5.48
C PHE A 115 -11.92 3.60 -5.57
N VAL A 116 -10.62 3.70 -5.89
CA VAL A 116 -9.91 4.99 -6.01
C VAL A 116 -10.52 5.89 -7.10
N PRO A 117 -10.74 5.45 -8.34
CA PRO A 117 -11.43 6.27 -9.35
C PRO A 117 -12.86 6.64 -8.96
N ILE A 118 -13.61 5.71 -8.32
CA ILE A 118 -14.97 5.97 -7.84
C ILE A 118 -14.96 7.11 -6.82
N LEU A 119 -14.08 7.03 -5.81
CA LEU A 119 -13.91 8.12 -4.84
C LEU A 119 -13.47 9.43 -5.52
N GLY A 120 -12.61 9.33 -6.53
CA GLY A 120 -12.23 10.49 -7.35
C GLY A 120 -13.43 11.17 -8.00
N ILE A 121 -14.33 10.40 -8.61
CA ILE A 121 -15.56 10.92 -9.24
C ILE A 121 -16.48 11.54 -8.18
N LEU A 122 -16.69 10.90 -7.04
CA LEU A 122 -17.47 11.45 -5.91
C LEU A 122 -16.90 12.78 -5.40
N LEU A 123 -15.58 12.94 -5.45
CA LEU A 123 -14.87 14.19 -5.14
C LEU A 123 -14.83 15.17 -6.34
N LYS A 124 -15.68 14.95 -7.35
CA LYS A 124 -15.78 15.78 -8.57
C LYS A 124 -14.50 15.87 -9.41
N ARG A 125 -13.58 14.91 -9.27
CA ARG A 125 -12.43 14.78 -10.16
C ARG A 125 -12.85 14.06 -11.44
N ARG A 126 -12.16 14.37 -12.54
CA ARG A 126 -12.39 13.72 -13.84
C ARG A 126 -11.16 12.89 -14.18
N PRO A 127 -11.14 11.57 -13.92
CA PRO A 127 -10.04 10.73 -14.31
C PRO A 127 -9.86 10.70 -15.84
N SER A 128 -8.66 10.40 -16.31
CA SER A 128 -8.39 10.21 -17.72
C SER A 128 -9.34 9.16 -18.32
N PRO A 129 -9.82 9.34 -19.57
CA PRO A 129 -10.67 8.35 -20.26
C PRO A 129 -10.06 6.96 -20.39
N MET A 130 -8.73 6.84 -20.27
CA MET A 130 -8.04 5.55 -20.25
C MET A 130 -8.19 4.80 -18.94
N ILE A 131 -8.48 5.48 -17.83
CA ILE A 131 -8.55 4.85 -16.50
C ILE A 131 -9.61 3.74 -16.44
N PRO A 132 -10.88 3.91 -16.90
CA PRO A 132 -11.86 2.83 -16.87
C PRO A 132 -11.41 1.58 -17.66
N ILE A 133 -10.79 1.79 -18.82
CA ILE A 133 -10.29 0.67 -19.65
C ILE A 133 -9.12 -0.03 -18.96
N SER A 134 -8.18 0.75 -18.43
CA SER A 134 -7.04 0.21 -17.66
C SER A 134 -7.51 -0.53 -16.41
N VAL A 135 -8.49 -0.01 -15.69
CA VAL A 135 -9.07 -0.68 -14.51
C VAL A 135 -9.72 -2.01 -14.90
N ALA A 136 -10.55 -2.04 -15.96
CA ALA A 136 -11.18 -3.27 -16.43
C ALA A 136 -10.13 -4.32 -16.83
N LEU A 137 -9.07 -3.90 -17.53
CA LEU A 137 -7.98 -4.78 -17.95
C LEU A 137 -7.17 -5.29 -16.73
N ALA A 138 -6.90 -4.43 -15.75
CA ALA A 138 -6.20 -4.80 -14.53
C ALA A 138 -7.03 -5.78 -13.68
N VAL A 139 -8.33 -5.53 -13.52
CA VAL A 139 -9.25 -6.46 -12.80
C VAL A 139 -9.27 -7.83 -13.46
N ALA A 140 -9.37 -7.86 -14.80
CA ALA A 140 -9.30 -9.13 -15.54
C ALA A 140 -7.95 -9.84 -15.31
N GLY A 141 -6.85 -9.11 -15.37
CA GLY A 141 -5.51 -9.65 -15.11
C GLY A 141 -5.34 -10.16 -13.69
N LEU A 142 -5.80 -9.42 -12.70
CA LEU A 142 -5.79 -9.82 -11.30
C LEU A 142 -6.66 -11.06 -11.06
N TYR A 143 -7.81 -11.17 -11.73
CA TYR A 143 -8.65 -12.37 -11.69
C TYR A 143 -7.90 -13.60 -12.21
N PHE A 144 -7.22 -13.49 -13.34
CA PHE A 144 -6.40 -14.59 -13.88
C PHE A 144 -5.23 -14.94 -12.97
N LEU A 145 -4.68 -13.99 -12.24
CA LEU A 145 -3.55 -14.18 -11.35
C LEU A 145 -3.92 -14.98 -10.09
N SER A 146 -5.12 -14.81 -9.54
CA SER A 146 -5.42 -15.24 -8.17
C SER A 146 -6.64 -16.15 -8.03
N CYS A 147 -7.46 -16.33 -9.08
CA CYS A 147 -8.68 -17.16 -9.01
C CYS A 147 -8.51 -18.52 -9.67
N ALA A 148 -7.34 -19.14 -9.55
CA ALA A 148 -7.10 -20.49 -10.08
C ALA A 148 -7.95 -21.53 -9.35
N ASP A 149 -8.10 -21.41 -8.03
CA ASP A 149 -8.90 -22.28 -7.17
C ASP A 149 -9.95 -21.46 -6.44
N ALA A 150 -11.04 -21.11 -7.12
CA ALA A 150 -12.17 -20.42 -6.53
C ALA A 150 -12.87 -21.34 -5.51
N GLY A 151 -12.30 -21.41 -4.32
CA GLY A 151 -12.96 -21.92 -3.14
C GLY A 151 -14.21 -21.10 -2.80
N THR A 152 -15.01 -21.58 -1.85
CA THR A 152 -16.18 -20.86 -1.36
C THR A 152 -15.77 -19.49 -0.82
N PHE A 153 -16.61 -18.46 -1.07
CA PHE A 153 -16.43 -17.12 -0.55
C PHE A 153 -16.41 -17.14 0.99
N GLN A 154 -15.36 -16.59 1.59
CA GLN A 154 -15.10 -16.67 3.02
C GLN A 154 -15.16 -15.29 3.69
N ILE A 155 -15.22 -15.26 5.01
CA ILE A 155 -15.14 -14.00 5.80
C ILE A 155 -13.83 -13.25 5.52
N ALA A 156 -12.73 -13.97 5.30
CA ALA A 156 -11.45 -13.39 4.91
C ALA A 156 -11.55 -12.56 3.62
N ASP A 157 -12.36 -13.00 2.65
CA ASP A 157 -12.56 -12.27 1.39
C ASP A 157 -13.31 -10.95 1.63
N VAL A 158 -14.29 -10.94 2.56
CA VAL A 158 -14.98 -9.70 2.97
C VAL A 158 -14.01 -8.75 3.62
N LEU A 159 -13.15 -9.22 4.53
CA LEU A 159 -12.14 -8.39 5.20
C LEU A 159 -11.17 -7.77 4.18
N LEU A 160 -10.76 -8.53 3.17
CA LEU A 160 -9.87 -8.02 2.11
C LEU A 160 -10.55 -6.99 1.20
N LEU A 161 -11.85 -7.15 0.90
CA LEU A 161 -12.60 -6.12 0.18
C LEU A 161 -12.77 -4.84 1.02
N LEU A 162 -13.04 -4.96 2.33
CA LEU A 162 -13.07 -3.82 3.24
C LEU A 162 -11.68 -3.16 3.35
N CYS A 163 -10.62 -3.97 3.37
CA CYS A 163 -9.24 -3.50 3.28
C CYS A 163 -9.01 -2.68 1.99
N ALA A 164 -9.47 -3.16 0.83
CA ALA A 164 -9.35 -2.45 -0.44
C ALA A 164 -10.06 -1.09 -0.42
N VAL A 165 -11.27 -1.03 0.16
CA VAL A 165 -11.99 0.24 0.35
C VAL A 165 -11.22 1.17 1.28
N ALA A 166 -10.71 0.67 2.39
CA ALA A 166 -9.94 1.45 3.35
C ALA A 166 -8.63 1.99 2.72
N PHE A 167 -7.91 1.17 1.95
CA PHE A 167 -6.75 1.65 1.17
C PHE A 167 -7.13 2.70 0.13
N ALA A 168 -8.26 2.56 -0.56
CA ALA A 168 -8.70 3.58 -1.51
C ALA A 168 -8.95 4.93 -0.83
N VAL A 169 -9.50 4.93 0.39
CA VAL A 169 -9.66 6.14 1.21
C VAL A 169 -8.29 6.68 1.62
N GLN A 170 -7.37 5.82 2.10
CA GLN A 170 -6.02 6.23 2.50
C GLN A 170 -5.26 6.85 1.32
N ILE A 171 -5.29 6.22 0.14
CA ILE A 171 -4.69 6.74 -1.11
C ILE A 171 -5.24 8.14 -1.43
N THR A 172 -6.55 8.31 -1.31
CA THR A 172 -7.22 9.60 -1.58
C THR A 172 -6.85 10.68 -0.57
N VAL A 173 -6.71 10.32 0.71
CA VAL A 173 -6.25 11.24 1.75
C VAL A 173 -4.79 11.62 1.54
N ILE A 174 -3.91 10.66 1.27
CA ILE A 174 -2.49 10.93 0.97
C ILE A 174 -2.36 11.90 -0.20
N ASP A 175 -3.09 11.69 -1.29
CA ASP A 175 -3.06 12.60 -2.44
C ASP A 175 -3.43 14.04 -2.06
N ARG A 176 -4.36 14.22 -1.12
CA ARG A 176 -4.77 15.55 -0.67
C ARG A 176 -3.68 16.29 0.11
N PHE A 177 -2.84 15.57 0.85
CA PHE A 177 -1.86 16.15 1.78
C PHE A 177 -0.40 16.01 1.32
N ALA A 178 -0.09 15.07 0.42
CA ALA A 178 1.29 14.79 -0.03
C ALA A 178 1.97 16.01 -0.67
N GLY A 179 1.21 16.88 -1.34
CA GLY A 179 1.75 18.11 -1.94
C GLY A 179 2.32 19.09 -0.93
N ASP A 180 1.67 19.21 0.22
CA ASP A 180 1.92 20.23 1.24
C ASP A 180 2.78 19.74 2.41
N THR A 181 3.05 18.43 2.50
CA THR A 181 3.73 17.83 3.65
C THR A 181 5.03 17.11 3.26
N ASP A 182 5.86 16.86 4.25
CA ASP A 182 7.07 16.03 4.09
C ASP A 182 6.66 14.54 4.09
N PRO A 183 6.99 13.77 3.05
CA PRO A 183 6.55 12.37 2.92
C PRO A 183 6.99 11.45 4.05
N LEU A 184 8.22 11.59 4.53
CA LEU A 184 8.75 10.74 5.61
C LEU A 184 8.02 11.03 6.93
N ARG A 185 7.77 12.31 7.23
CA ARG A 185 7.03 12.71 8.43
C ARG A 185 5.57 12.30 8.35
N LEU A 186 4.95 12.45 7.19
CA LEU A 186 3.56 12.02 6.99
C LEU A 186 3.44 10.51 7.22
N ASN A 187 4.38 9.73 6.67
CA ASN A 187 4.43 8.29 6.92
C ASN A 187 4.71 7.95 8.39
N PHE A 188 5.62 8.68 9.05
CA PHE A 188 5.87 8.52 10.47
C PHE A 188 4.58 8.69 11.30
N VAL A 189 3.82 9.77 11.08
CA VAL A 189 2.60 10.04 11.86
C VAL A 189 1.54 8.97 11.62
N GLN A 190 1.28 8.61 10.35
CA GLN A 190 0.28 7.58 10.06
C GLN A 190 0.68 6.20 10.61
N SER A 191 1.96 5.82 10.51
CA SER A 191 2.45 4.53 11.01
C SER A 191 2.45 4.48 12.54
N ALA A 192 2.87 5.54 13.21
CA ALA A 192 2.85 5.62 14.67
C ALA A 192 1.42 5.49 15.24
N LEU A 193 0.47 6.22 14.67
CA LEU A 193 -0.93 6.15 15.09
C LEU A 193 -1.57 4.80 14.75
N CYS A 194 -1.26 4.23 13.58
CA CYS A 194 -1.68 2.88 13.22
C CYS A 194 -1.13 1.85 14.21
N GLY A 195 0.15 1.95 14.57
CA GLY A 195 0.79 1.08 15.55
C GLY A 195 0.17 1.20 16.94
N LEU A 196 -0.13 2.41 17.39
CA LEU A 196 -0.84 2.63 18.66
C LEU A 196 -2.21 1.96 18.66
N GLY A 197 -3.00 2.14 17.61
CA GLY A 197 -4.31 1.48 17.48
C GLY A 197 -4.20 -0.03 17.47
N SER A 198 -3.25 -0.60 16.71
CA SER A 198 -3.02 -2.06 16.66
C SER A 198 -2.53 -2.59 18.00
N THR A 199 -1.69 -1.84 18.73
CA THR A 199 -1.25 -2.20 20.09
C THR A 199 -2.43 -2.28 21.06
N VAL A 200 -3.36 -1.34 20.98
CA VAL A 200 -4.56 -1.39 21.83
C VAL A 200 -5.34 -2.68 21.58
N ILE A 201 -5.60 -3.03 20.31
CA ILE A 201 -6.33 -4.28 20.02
C ILE A 201 -5.53 -5.50 20.45
N MET A 202 -4.23 -5.53 20.18
CA MET A 202 -3.31 -6.60 20.61
C MET A 202 -3.44 -6.88 22.10
N LEU A 203 -3.46 -5.85 22.96
CA LEU A 203 -3.54 -6.01 24.42
C LEU A 203 -4.87 -6.63 24.89
N PHE A 204 -5.95 -6.50 24.10
CA PHE A 204 -7.25 -7.09 24.44
C PHE A 204 -7.48 -8.46 23.80
N MET A 205 -6.87 -8.73 22.65
CA MET A 205 -7.20 -9.89 21.82
C MET A 205 -6.10 -10.96 21.80
N GLU A 206 -4.87 -10.60 22.15
CA GLU A 206 -3.70 -11.48 22.01
C GLU A 206 -2.82 -11.45 23.26
N THR A 207 -2.08 -12.54 23.49
CA THR A 207 -1.09 -12.65 24.55
C THR A 207 0.31 -12.92 23.93
N PRO A 208 0.98 -11.87 23.44
CA PRO A 208 2.26 -12.04 22.75
C PRO A 208 3.32 -12.63 23.70
N THR A 209 4.07 -13.61 23.21
CA THR A 209 5.20 -14.18 23.91
C THR A 209 6.52 -13.69 23.32
N LEU A 210 7.54 -13.53 24.14
CA LEU A 210 8.87 -13.13 23.65
C LEU A 210 9.43 -14.15 22.64
N SER A 211 9.20 -15.44 22.88
CA SER A 211 9.63 -16.51 21.95
C SER A 211 8.94 -16.40 20.58
N GLY A 212 7.63 -16.11 20.56
CA GLY A 212 6.89 -15.89 19.31
C GLY A 212 7.40 -14.67 18.56
N ILE A 213 7.63 -13.54 19.25
CA ILE A 213 8.19 -12.33 18.64
C ILE A 213 9.57 -12.60 18.05
N MET A 214 10.43 -13.34 18.79
CA MET A 214 11.76 -13.70 18.28
C MET A 214 11.69 -14.68 17.09
N GLY A 215 10.71 -15.60 17.07
CA GLY A 215 10.46 -16.48 15.92
C GLY A 215 10.08 -15.71 14.64
N SER A 216 9.35 -14.60 14.78
CA SER A 216 8.91 -13.75 13.66
C SER A 216 9.83 -12.55 13.39
N TRP A 217 10.96 -12.44 14.08
CA TRP A 217 11.79 -11.22 14.09
C TRP A 217 12.16 -10.72 12.70
N TRP A 218 12.66 -11.60 11.82
CA TRP A 218 13.07 -11.21 10.47
C TRP A 218 11.91 -10.73 9.61
N SER A 219 10.78 -11.43 9.69
CA SER A 219 9.55 -11.04 8.99
C SER A 219 9.04 -9.67 9.48
N MET A 220 9.10 -9.43 10.79
CA MET A 220 8.73 -8.14 11.39
C MET A 220 9.70 -7.01 10.98
N CYS A 221 11.01 -7.27 10.98
CA CYS A 221 12.02 -6.31 10.53
C CYS A 221 11.78 -5.93 9.06
N TYR A 222 11.58 -6.92 8.19
CA TYR A 222 11.30 -6.70 6.79
C TYR A 222 10.01 -5.90 6.61
N ALA A 223 8.91 -6.37 7.20
CA ALA A 223 7.60 -5.72 7.10
C ALA A 223 7.56 -4.33 7.76
N GLY A 224 8.34 -4.12 8.82
CA GLY A 224 8.45 -2.84 9.51
C GLY A 224 9.31 -1.83 8.75
N PHE A 225 10.59 -2.11 8.59
CA PHE A 225 11.50 -1.12 8.01
C PHE A 225 11.28 -0.94 6.50
N LEU A 226 11.17 -2.03 5.73
CA LEU A 226 11.06 -1.92 4.28
C LEU A 226 9.61 -1.66 3.84
N SER A 227 8.66 -2.50 4.25
CA SER A 227 7.28 -2.38 3.76
C SER A 227 6.59 -1.17 4.37
N MET A 228 6.49 -1.05 5.70
CA MET A 228 5.79 0.05 6.35
C MET A 228 6.62 1.35 6.38
N GLY A 229 7.95 1.28 6.55
CA GLY A 229 8.83 2.44 6.57
C GLY A 229 9.10 2.98 5.16
N ILE A 230 9.84 2.23 4.36
CA ILE A 230 10.33 2.69 3.06
C ILE A 230 9.22 2.70 2.01
N ALA A 231 8.48 1.60 1.81
CA ALA A 231 7.53 1.52 0.70
C ALA A 231 6.35 2.50 0.85
N TYR A 232 5.79 2.69 2.05
CA TYR A 232 4.77 3.74 2.27
C TYR A 232 5.33 5.17 2.11
N SER A 233 6.59 5.40 2.43
CA SER A 233 7.23 6.69 2.13
C SER A 233 7.37 6.90 0.62
N LEU A 234 7.78 5.87 -0.13
CA LEU A 234 7.83 5.88 -1.58
C LEU A 234 6.44 6.05 -2.22
N GLN A 235 5.40 5.47 -1.62
CA GLN A 235 4.01 5.70 -2.01
C GLN A 235 3.67 7.19 -1.95
N ILE A 236 3.93 7.84 -0.82
CA ILE A 236 3.63 9.27 -0.64
C ILE A 236 4.42 10.13 -1.63
N ILE A 237 5.71 9.81 -1.83
CA ILE A 237 6.56 10.48 -2.83
C ILE A 237 5.99 10.32 -4.24
N GLY A 238 5.59 9.11 -4.59
CA GLY A 238 5.01 8.79 -5.90
C GLY A 238 3.65 9.46 -6.13
N GLN A 239 2.77 9.41 -5.15
CA GLN A 239 1.45 10.03 -5.22
C GLN A 239 1.50 11.57 -5.29
N LYS A 240 2.55 12.19 -4.75
CA LYS A 240 2.79 13.63 -4.93
C LYS A 240 2.97 14.05 -6.40
N GLN A 241 3.34 13.11 -7.28
CA GLN A 241 3.70 13.36 -8.69
C GLN A 241 2.65 12.82 -9.68
N LEU A 242 1.69 12.02 -9.22
CA LEU A 242 0.76 11.26 -10.05
C LEU A 242 -0.68 11.43 -9.56
N GLU A 243 -1.64 11.35 -10.48
CA GLU A 243 -3.04 11.27 -10.09
C GLU A 243 -3.35 9.97 -9.33
N PRO A 244 -4.25 10.00 -8.32
CA PRO A 244 -4.56 8.84 -7.48
C PRO A 244 -4.93 7.58 -8.26
N SER A 245 -5.76 7.71 -9.31
CA SER A 245 -6.17 6.56 -10.14
C SER A 245 -5.01 5.95 -10.92
N THR A 246 -4.09 6.78 -11.42
CA THR A 246 -2.86 6.31 -12.07
C THR A 246 -1.91 5.66 -11.06
N ALA A 247 -1.77 6.26 -9.87
CA ALA A 247 -0.94 5.73 -8.80
C ALA A 247 -1.48 4.36 -8.32
N SER A 248 -2.79 4.22 -8.11
CA SER A 248 -3.40 2.96 -7.68
C SER A 248 -3.19 1.84 -8.71
N LEU A 249 -3.28 2.14 -10.01
CA LEU A 249 -2.99 1.15 -11.06
C LEU A 249 -1.51 0.70 -11.02
N ILE A 250 -0.55 1.62 -10.82
CA ILE A 250 0.85 1.22 -10.66
C ILE A 250 1.03 0.37 -9.40
N MET A 251 0.39 0.77 -8.30
CA MET A 251 0.49 0.06 -7.02
C MET A 251 -0.10 -1.36 -7.11
N SER A 252 -1.10 -1.63 -7.95
CA SER A 252 -1.64 -2.98 -8.14
C SER A 252 -0.64 -4.00 -8.70
N LEU A 253 0.52 -3.55 -9.22
CA LEU A 253 1.63 -4.43 -9.56
C LEU A 253 2.19 -5.20 -8.36
N GLU A 254 1.84 -4.82 -7.12
CA GLU A 254 2.19 -5.59 -5.93
C GLU A 254 1.71 -7.05 -6.02
N SER A 255 0.53 -7.29 -6.64
CA SER A 255 0.01 -8.64 -6.86
C SER A 255 0.83 -9.43 -7.89
N VAL A 256 1.33 -8.76 -8.92
CA VAL A 256 2.24 -9.37 -9.89
C VAL A 256 3.56 -9.74 -9.23
N PHE A 257 4.12 -8.83 -8.43
CA PHE A 257 5.35 -9.12 -7.69
C PHE A 257 5.14 -10.18 -6.61
N ALA A 258 3.97 -10.24 -5.96
CA ALA A 258 3.64 -11.29 -5.01
C ALA A 258 3.68 -12.67 -5.68
N ALA A 259 3.10 -12.82 -6.88
CA ALA A 259 3.18 -14.06 -7.66
C ALA A 259 4.62 -14.41 -8.08
N VAL A 260 5.39 -13.42 -8.55
CA VAL A 260 6.80 -13.62 -8.93
C VAL A 260 7.65 -14.06 -7.73
N PHE A 261 7.48 -13.44 -6.56
CA PHE A 261 8.21 -13.83 -5.36
C PHE A 261 7.70 -15.16 -4.76
N GLY A 262 6.39 -15.49 -4.89
CA GLY A 262 5.86 -16.80 -4.58
C GLY A 262 6.58 -17.89 -5.38
N TYR A 263 6.70 -17.71 -6.69
CA TYR A 263 7.46 -18.60 -7.54
C TYR A 263 8.94 -18.75 -7.11
N TRP A 264 9.63 -17.64 -6.81
CA TRP A 264 11.06 -17.69 -6.48
C TRP A 264 11.37 -18.13 -5.06
N ILE A 265 10.59 -17.70 -4.08
CA ILE A 265 10.88 -17.93 -2.65
C ILE A 265 10.19 -19.20 -2.15
N LEU A 266 8.92 -19.39 -2.52
CA LEU A 266 8.13 -20.53 -2.07
C LEU A 266 8.18 -21.71 -3.04
N GLN A 267 8.89 -21.57 -4.20
CA GLN A 267 9.00 -22.58 -5.24
C GLN A 267 7.63 -23.05 -5.80
N GLU A 268 6.64 -22.13 -5.77
CA GLU A 268 5.32 -22.36 -6.35
C GLU A 268 5.41 -22.39 -7.88
N GLU A 269 4.67 -23.28 -8.54
CA GLU A 269 4.64 -23.32 -10.00
C GLU A 269 3.77 -22.18 -10.55
N MET A 270 4.33 -21.33 -11.40
CA MET A 270 3.55 -20.30 -12.08
C MET A 270 2.84 -20.89 -13.30
N THR A 271 1.52 -20.93 -13.26
CA THR A 271 0.68 -21.42 -14.34
C THR A 271 0.68 -20.46 -15.54
N LYS A 272 0.34 -20.96 -16.74
CA LYS A 272 0.15 -20.13 -17.94
C LYS A 272 -0.94 -19.06 -17.73
N ARG A 273 -1.93 -19.35 -16.89
CA ARG A 273 -3.02 -18.45 -16.53
C ARG A 273 -2.50 -17.28 -15.69
N GLU A 274 -1.68 -17.54 -14.70
CA GLU A 274 -1.06 -16.50 -13.87
C GLU A 274 -0.12 -15.62 -14.68
N LEU A 275 0.66 -16.21 -15.59
CA LEU A 275 1.51 -15.45 -16.50
C LEU A 275 0.67 -14.51 -17.40
N LEU A 276 -0.48 -14.98 -17.92
CA LEU A 276 -1.41 -14.12 -18.65
C LEU A 276 -1.94 -12.99 -17.76
N GLY A 277 -2.29 -13.30 -16.51
CA GLY A 277 -2.71 -12.32 -15.52
C GLY A 277 -1.67 -11.22 -15.30
N CYS A 278 -0.41 -11.59 -15.09
CA CYS A 278 0.71 -10.65 -14.99
C CYS A 278 0.82 -9.74 -16.22
N CYS A 279 0.74 -10.31 -17.42
CA CYS A 279 0.80 -9.54 -18.66
C CYS A 279 -0.36 -8.53 -18.79
N LEU A 280 -1.57 -8.92 -18.39
CA LEU A 280 -2.75 -8.05 -18.43
C LEU A 280 -2.62 -6.87 -17.44
N VAL A 281 -2.21 -7.13 -16.19
CA VAL A 281 -2.01 -6.07 -15.18
C VAL A 281 -0.92 -5.11 -15.64
N PHE A 282 0.21 -5.63 -16.13
CA PHE A 282 1.29 -4.79 -16.63
C PHE A 282 0.83 -3.94 -17.83
N SER A 283 0.09 -4.53 -18.77
CA SER A 283 -0.49 -3.82 -19.93
C SER A 283 -1.46 -2.71 -19.48
N ALA A 284 -2.27 -2.96 -18.45
CA ALA A 284 -3.17 -1.98 -17.88
C ALA A 284 -2.42 -0.77 -17.31
N VAL A 285 -1.32 -1.02 -16.59
CA VAL A 285 -0.47 0.04 -16.05
C VAL A 285 0.13 0.88 -17.19
N VAL A 286 0.69 0.24 -18.22
CA VAL A 286 1.25 0.94 -19.40
C VAL A 286 0.15 1.78 -20.09
N LEU A 287 -1.03 1.21 -20.31
CA LEU A 287 -2.17 1.89 -20.94
C LEU A 287 -2.59 3.14 -20.17
N SER A 288 -2.58 3.07 -18.83
CA SER A 288 -2.93 4.21 -17.97
C SER A 288 -1.99 5.41 -18.12
N GLN A 289 -0.76 5.19 -18.62
CA GLN A 289 0.23 6.25 -18.81
C GLN A 289 0.07 7.00 -20.14
N ILE A 290 -0.78 6.51 -21.06
CA ILE A 290 -0.96 7.13 -22.38
C ILE A 290 -1.73 8.46 -22.23
N PRO A 291 -1.11 9.61 -22.58
CA PRO A 291 -1.77 10.90 -22.47
C PRO A 291 -2.79 11.06 -23.61
N ILE A 292 -4.07 11.06 -23.27
CA ILE A 292 -5.12 11.47 -24.24
C ILE A 292 -5.38 12.96 -24.09
N LYS A 293 -5.12 13.71 -25.15
CA LYS A 293 -5.56 15.11 -25.27
C LYS A 293 -7.11 15.13 -25.37
N MET A 294 -7.79 15.44 -24.28
CA MET A 294 -9.22 15.76 -24.36
C MET A 294 -9.33 17.04 -25.21
N LYS A 295 -10.02 16.96 -26.35
CA LYS A 295 -10.45 18.15 -27.06
C LYS A 295 -11.31 18.95 -26.07
N LYS A 296 -10.86 20.16 -25.68
CA LYS A 296 -11.76 21.13 -25.04
C LYS A 296 -12.98 21.25 -25.96
N LYS A 297 -14.17 20.88 -25.51
CA LYS A 297 -15.39 21.32 -26.15
C LYS A 297 -15.34 22.83 -26.02
N THR A 298 -14.98 23.52 -27.10
CA THR A 298 -15.29 24.93 -27.34
C THR A 298 -16.79 24.99 -27.32
N GLY A 299 -17.35 25.45 -26.22
CA GLY A 299 -18.78 25.76 -26.15
C GLY A 299 -19.10 26.89 -27.14
N CYS A 300 -20.09 26.67 -27.99
CA CYS A 300 -20.90 27.75 -28.58
C CYS A 300 -21.74 28.38 -27.49
#